data_453f53a8052d4031f63ae8f3e3e1f9db
#
_entry.id   453f53a8052d4031f63ae8f3e3e1f9db
#
_cell.length_a   1.000
_cell.length_b   1.000
_cell.length_c   1.000
_cell.angle_alpha   90.00
_cell.angle_beta   90.00
_cell.angle_gamma   90.00
#
_symmetry.space_group_name_H-M   'P 1'
#
loop_
_entity.id
_entity.type
_entity.pdbx_description
1 polymer ?
#
loop_
_entity_poly.entity_id
_entity_poly.type
_entity_poly.pdbx_seq_one_letter_code
_entity_poly.pdbx_strand_id
1 'polypeptide(L)'
;MSANKVEAVLIDEETLDLHELASACAVPPTWVVERVEAGLLACDSAAGEMRFASAHLVRARRMVTTERCFDANQEVAALVADLIEEVEQLRRQVHAAAKRSRG
;
A
#
# COMPACT_ATOMS: atom_id res chain seq x y z
N MET A 1 13.04 14.82 6.87
CA MET A 1 11.82 14.65 6.12
C MET A 1 11.83 13.35 5.34
N SER A 2 11.81 12.28 6.12
CA SER A 2 11.90 10.94 5.56
C SER A 2 10.68 10.58 4.71
N ALA A 3 9.50 11.07 5.06
CA ALA A 3 8.30 10.80 4.29
C ALA A 3 8.37 11.38 2.88
N ASN A 4 8.87 12.61 2.75
CA ASN A 4 9.03 13.24 1.44
C ASN A 4 10.09 12.54 0.62
N LYS A 5 11.15 12.06 1.29
CA LYS A 5 12.21 11.33 0.61
C LYS A 5 11.68 10.01 0.05
N VAL A 6 10.86 9.30 0.82
CA VAL A 6 10.23 8.06 0.37
C VAL A 6 9.31 8.34 -0.82
N GLU A 7 8.51 9.38 -0.74
CA GLU A 7 7.60 9.74 -1.83
C GLU A 7 8.37 10.13 -3.10
N ALA A 8 9.48 10.85 -2.94
CA ALA A 8 10.31 11.22 -4.08
C ALA A 8 10.88 9.98 -4.77
N VAL A 9 11.35 9.01 -4.00
CA VAL A 9 11.86 7.75 -4.52
C VAL A 9 10.78 7.04 -5.33
N LEU A 10 9.56 6.98 -4.81
CA LEU A 10 8.45 6.29 -5.48
C LEU A 10 7.96 7.03 -6.72
N ILE A 11 8.04 8.36 -6.73
CA ILE A 11 7.70 9.17 -7.90
C ILE A 11 8.67 8.87 -9.05
N ASP A 12 9.92 8.61 -8.73
CA ASP A 12 10.94 8.27 -9.72
C ASP A 12 10.90 6.80 -10.14
N GLU A 13 9.80 6.10 -9.79
CA GLU A 13 9.58 4.70 -10.10
C GLU A 13 10.53 3.74 -9.39
N GLU A 14 11.24 4.25 -8.39
CA GLU A 14 12.05 3.38 -7.56
C GLU A 14 11.17 2.59 -6.60
N THR A 15 11.70 1.50 -6.11
CA THR A 15 10.99 0.64 -5.18
C THR A 15 11.68 0.63 -3.83
N LEU A 16 10.95 0.23 -2.81
CA LEU A 16 11.47 0.05 -1.46
C LEU A 16 11.79 -1.41 -1.24
N ASP A 17 12.86 -1.68 -0.48
CA ASP A 17 13.10 -3.04 -0.01
C ASP A 17 12.26 -3.32 1.25
N LEU A 18 12.38 -4.54 1.76
CA LEU A 18 11.61 -4.97 2.93
C LEU A 18 11.81 -4.06 4.14
N HIS A 19 13.05 -3.74 4.45
CA HIS A 19 13.37 -2.95 5.63
C HIS A 19 12.91 -1.50 5.48
N GLU A 20 13.03 -0.96 4.28
CA GLU A 20 12.55 0.38 4.00
C GLU A 20 11.03 0.48 4.12
N LEU A 21 10.33 -0.51 3.60
CA LEU A 21 8.86 -0.53 3.71
C LEU A 21 8.43 -0.65 5.17
N ALA A 22 9.05 -1.58 5.91
CA ALA A 22 8.73 -1.78 7.32
C ALA A 22 8.97 -0.50 8.13
N SER A 23 10.08 0.16 7.87
CA SER A 23 10.42 1.42 8.54
C SER A 23 9.41 2.51 8.21
N ALA A 24 9.02 2.62 6.94
CA ALA A 24 8.04 3.63 6.50
C ALA A 24 6.67 3.42 7.14
N CYS A 25 6.33 2.18 7.47
CA CYS A 25 5.05 1.82 8.09
C CYS A 25 5.14 1.73 9.62
N ALA A 26 6.33 1.89 10.18
CA ALA A 26 6.58 1.76 11.62
C ALA A 26 6.16 0.38 12.15
N VAL A 27 6.55 -0.66 11.43
CA VAL A 27 6.29 -2.05 11.82
C VAL A 27 7.57 -2.86 11.70
N PRO A 28 7.66 -4.02 12.39
CA PRO A 28 8.79 -4.93 12.19
C PRO A 28 8.77 -5.53 10.78
N PRO A 29 9.93 -5.88 10.22
CA PRO A 29 9.95 -6.56 8.92
C PRO A 29 9.13 -7.85 8.89
N THR A 30 9.04 -8.56 10.01
CA THR A 30 8.21 -9.77 10.10
C THR A 30 6.74 -9.50 9.83
N TRP A 31 6.24 -8.31 10.22
CA TRP A 31 4.87 -7.92 9.92
C TRP A 31 4.63 -7.93 8.40
N VAL A 32 5.58 -7.36 7.67
CA VAL A 32 5.49 -7.29 6.20
C VAL A 32 5.54 -8.68 5.58
N VAL A 33 6.52 -9.49 6.00
CA VAL A 33 6.69 -10.84 5.47
C VAL A 33 5.43 -11.68 5.69
N GLU A 34 4.84 -11.61 6.87
CA GLU A 34 3.62 -12.36 7.19
C GLU A 34 2.48 -12.01 6.24
N ARG A 35 2.29 -10.71 5.93
CA ARG A 35 1.21 -10.30 5.04
C ARG A 35 1.49 -10.67 3.60
N VAL A 36 2.73 -10.63 3.17
CA VAL A 36 3.11 -11.08 1.83
C VAL A 36 2.85 -12.58 1.70
N GLU A 37 3.28 -13.37 2.68
CA GLU A 37 3.08 -14.82 2.67
C GLU A 37 1.61 -15.20 2.71
N ALA A 38 0.80 -14.41 3.40
CA ALA A 38 -0.64 -14.64 3.45
C ALA A 38 -1.38 -14.19 2.19
N GLY A 39 -0.68 -13.58 1.24
CA GLY A 39 -1.30 -13.09 0.01
C GLY A 39 -2.07 -11.78 0.19
N LEU A 40 -1.88 -11.09 1.30
CA LEU A 40 -2.62 -9.87 1.62
C LEU A 40 -1.90 -8.60 1.19
N LEU A 41 -0.60 -8.69 0.95
CA LEU A 41 0.23 -7.59 0.50
C LEU A 41 1.10 -8.09 -0.63
N ALA A 42 1.01 -7.44 -1.79
CA ALA A 42 1.79 -7.84 -2.94
C ALA A 42 3.19 -7.27 -2.89
N CYS A 43 4.12 -7.95 -3.52
CA CYS A 43 5.46 -7.42 -3.73
C CYS A 43 5.96 -7.91 -5.07
N ASP A 44 6.92 -7.19 -5.61
CA ASP A 44 7.65 -7.63 -6.79
C ASP A 44 8.93 -8.28 -6.32
N SER A 45 9.27 -9.43 -6.91
CA SER A 45 10.53 -10.10 -6.58
C SER A 45 11.51 -9.85 -7.71
N ALA A 46 12.68 -9.33 -7.36
CA ALA A 46 13.75 -9.14 -8.32
C ALA A 46 15.03 -9.64 -7.67
N ALA A 47 15.73 -10.56 -8.33
CA ALA A 47 17.00 -11.11 -7.85
C ALA A 47 16.88 -11.69 -6.43
N GLY A 48 15.74 -12.31 -6.12
CA GLY A 48 15.51 -12.93 -4.81
C GLY A 48 15.15 -11.97 -3.70
N GLU A 49 14.99 -10.69 -3.99
CA GLU A 49 14.61 -9.70 -3.00
C GLU A 49 13.17 -9.24 -3.18
N MET A 50 12.52 -8.93 -2.05
CA MET A 50 11.19 -8.31 -2.09
C MET A 50 11.35 -6.83 -2.44
N ARG A 51 10.56 -6.37 -3.40
CA ARG A 51 10.52 -4.96 -3.79
C ARG A 51 9.09 -4.48 -3.74
N PHE A 52 8.89 -3.26 -3.28
CA PHE A 52 7.56 -2.69 -3.06
C PHE A 52 7.44 -1.33 -3.75
N ALA A 53 6.42 -1.19 -4.58
CA ALA A 53 6.10 0.06 -5.25
C ALA A 53 5.21 0.94 -4.37
N SER A 54 4.88 2.14 -4.86
CA SER A 54 4.06 3.10 -4.11
C SER A 54 2.70 2.55 -3.71
N ALA A 55 2.07 1.79 -4.58
CA ALA A 55 0.77 1.20 -4.29
C ALA A 55 0.86 0.23 -3.11
N HIS A 56 1.96 -0.52 -3.03
CA HIS A 56 2.18 -1.47 -1.93
C HIS A 56 2.40 -0.72 -0.60
N LEU A 57 3.12 0.39 -0.64
CA LEU A 57 3.34 1.22 0.55
C LEU A 57 2.03 1.80 1.07
N VAL A 58 1.21 2.34 0.17
CA VAL A 58 -0.09 2.91 0.55
C VAL A 58 -0.97 1.84 1.17
N ARG A 59 -1.03 0.68 0.55
CA ARG A 59 -1.84 -0.44 1.07
C ARG A 59 -1.34 -0.88 2.44
N ALA A 60 -0.03 -1.03 2.61
CA ALA A 60 0.55 -1.45 3.89
C ALA A 60 0.23 -0.46 5.00
N ARG A 61 0.32 0.84 4.73
CA ARG A 61 -0.04 1.87 5.70
C ARG A 61 -1.51 1.79 6.10
N ARG A 62 -2.39 1.54 5.15
CA ARG A 62 -3.82 1.37 5.42
C ARG A 62 -4.07 0.17 6.31
N MET A 63 -3.39 -0.93 6.05
CA MET A 63 -3.51 -2.14 6.86
C MET A 63 -3.04 -1.89 8.29
N VAL A 64 -1.89 -1.24 8.45
CA VAL A 64 -1.36 -0.91 9.79
C VAL A 64 -2.36 -0.06 10.55
N THR A 65 -2.89 0.98 9.92
CA THR A 65 -3.84 1.88 10.56
C THR A 65 -5.10 1.14 10.98
N THR A 66 -5.65 0.30 10.10
CA THR A 66 -6.86 -0.46 10.39
C THR A 66 -6.64 -1.44 11.53
N GLU A 67 -5.50 -2.16 11.51
CA GLU A 67 -5.19 -3.10 12.59
C GLU A 67 -5.08 -2.41 13.94
N ARG A 68 -4.43 -1.25 13.97
CA ARG A 68 -4.20 -0.51 15.22
C ARG A 68 -5.44 0.22 15.72
N CYS A 69 -6.17 0.86 14.83
CA CYS A 69 -7.31 1.69 15.24
C CYS A 69 -8.54 0.88 15.60
N PHE A 70 -8.69 -0.29 15.00
CA PHE A 70 -9.90 -1.10 15.17
C PHE A 70 -9.63 -2.47 15.76
N ASP A 71 -8.40 -2.71 16.20
CA ASP A 71 -7.99 -4.02 16.74
C ASP A 71 -8.35 -5.14 15.76
N ALA A 72 -8.18 -4.89 14.48
CA ALA A 72 -8.56 -5.82 13.42
C ALA A 72 -7.41 -6.79 13.15
N ASN A 73 -7.77 -8.01 12.72
CA ASN A 73 -6.77 -8.96 12.26
C ASN A 73 -6.35 -8.60 10.82
N GLN A 74 -5.32 -9.29 10.32
CA GLN A 74 -4.76 -8.96 9.01
C GLN A 74 -5.76 -9.16 7.87
N GLU A 75 -6.62 -10.16 7.95
CA GLU A 75 -7.61 -10.44 6.91
C GLU A 75 -8.65 -9.32 6.82
N VAL A 76 -9.13 -8.85 7.96
CA VAL A 76 -10.06 -7.73 7.99
C VAL A 76 -9.40 -6.45 7.51
N ALA A 77 -8.15 -6.21 7.93
CA ALA A 77 -7.40 -5.04 7.48
C ALA A 77 -7.20 -5.04 5.96
N ALA A 78 -6.91 -6.22 5.40
CA ALA A 78 -6.75 -6.37 3.96
C ALA A 78 -8.08 -6.12 3.22
N LEU A 79 -9.19 -6.62 3.77
CA LEU A 79 -10.50 -6.40 3.19
C LEU A 79 -10.85 -4.89 3.17
N VAL A 80 -10.56 -4.19 4.26
CA VAL A 80 -10.78 -2.74 4.32
C VAL A 80 -9.93 -2.04 3.26
N ALA A 81 -8.67 -2.44 3.10
CA ALA A 81 -7.79 -1.88 2.08
C ALA A 81 -8.36 -2.12 0.68
N ASP A 82 -8.86 -3.34 0.42
CA ASP A 82 -9.49 -3.67 -0.87
C ASP A 82 -10.68 -2.76 -1.14
N LEU A 83 -11.53 -2.55 -0.15
CA LEU A 83 -12.70 -1.71 -0.30
C LEU A 83 -12.34 -0.26 -0.55
N ILE A 84 -11.33 0.25 0.12
CA ILE A 84 -10.85 1.62 -0.10
C ILE A 84 -10.32 1.78 -1.52
N GLU A 85 -9.53 0.81 -1.98
CA GLU A 85 -8.98 0.81 -3.34
C GLU A 85 -10.10 0.81 -4.37
N GLU A 86 -11.14 0.01 -4.14
CA GLU A 86 -12.31 -0.06 -5.02
C GLU A 86 -13.07 1.26 -5.04
N VAL A 87 -13.29 1.85 -3.87
CA VAL A 87 -13.98 3.15 -3.78
C VAL A 87 -13.20 4.23 -4.52
N GLU A 88 -11.88 4.25 -4.35
CA GLU A 88 -11.05 5.25 -5.03
C GLU A 88 -11.10 5.07 -6.54
N GLN A 89 -11.07 3.83 -7.01
CA GLN A 89 -11.16 3.54 -8.44
C GLN A 89 -12.51 4.00 -9.00
N LEU A 90 -13.59 3.70 -8.29
CA LEU A 90 -14.92 4.11 -8.71
C LEU A 90 -15.07 5.64 -8.73
N ARG A 91 -14.50 6.32 -7.74
CA ARG A 91 -14.50 7.79 -7.70
C ARG A 91 -13.77 8.37 -8.91
N ARG A 92 -12.64 7.77 -9.28
CA ARG A 92 -11.91 8.22 -10.47
C ARG A 92 -12.74 8.05 -11.74
N GLN A 93 -13.46 6.92 -11.85
CA GLN A 93 -14.33 6.64 -13.00
C GLN A 93 -15.49 7.64 -13.09
N VAL A 94 -16.13 7.92 -11.95
CA VAL A 94 -17.22 8.89 -11.88
C VAL A 94 -16.73 10.29 -12.24
N HIS A 95 -15.60 10.67 -11.72
CA HIS A 95 -15.00 11.98 -12.00
C HIS A 95 -14.65 12.12 -13.48
N ALA A 96 -14.05 11.09 -14.07
CA ALA A 96 -13.70 11.09 -15.49
C ALA A 96 -14.96 11.17 -16.36
N ALA A 97 -16.01 10.44 -16.00
CA ALA A 97 -17.29 10.48 -16.73
C ALA A 97 -17.93 11.86 -16.66
N ALA A 98 -17.94 12.47 -15.48
CA ALA A 98 -18.47 13.81 -15.29
C ALA A 98 -17.69 14.84 -16.13
N LYS A 99 -16.38 14.70 -16.17
CA LYS A 99 -15.52 15.56 -16.96
C LYS A 99 -15.77 15.43 -18.45
N ARG A 100 -15.97 14.21 -18.93
CA ARG A 100 -16.32 13.96 -20.33
C ARG A 100 -17.69 14.54 -20.69
N SER A 101 -18.66 14.45 -19.75
CA SER A 101 -20.01 14.99 -19.98
C SER A 101 -20.01 16.51 -20.13
N ARG A 102 -19.06 17.19 -19.49
CA ARG A 102 -18.95 18.64 -19.59
C ARG A 102 -18.30 19.09 -20.90
N GLY A 103 -17.52 18.19 -21.46
CA GLY A 103 -16.72 18.47 -22.59
C GLY A 103 -17.37 18.60 -23.86
#